data_97b1c7c205a1b49d0dcc5b2f6c5d3ae5
#
_entry.id   97b1c7c205a1b49d0dcc5b2f6c5d3ae5
#
_cell.length_a   1.000
_cell.length_b   1.000
_cell.length_c   1.000
_cell.angle_alpha   90.00
_cell.angle_beta   90.00
_cell.angle_gamma   90.00
#
_symmetry.space_group_name_H-M   'P 1'
#
loop_
_entity.id
_entity.type
_entity.pdbx_description
1 polymer ?
#
loop_
_entity_poly.entity_id
_entity_poly.type
_entity_poly.pdbx_seq_one_letter_code
_entity_poly.pdbx_strand_id
1 'polypeptide(L)'
;MHTFVEQTLTARIGDAGKRLHTGRSRNDQVALDIRLTLRDYSHTLQAYIVELIKVICRKASENTTAVMPGYTHLQRAQPITFGHALMAYASMLLRDLQRFEDATARMDAQCPLGSGALAGTTYPLDRQFTAEKLGFAAPCANSLDGVSDRDFCIELANAISICMMHLSRLSEEIILWCSWEFKFIELDDAFTTGSSIMPQKKNPDVTELIRGKTGRVYGDLNTLLVMMKGLPLAYNKDMQEDKEAIFDAVDTLELCLKTITPMLDTMKTLPANMRRAAAKGFINATDCADYLTKKGMPFRDAYKLTGCMVSDLSLIHI
;
A
#
# COMPACT_ATOMS: atom_id res chain seq x y z
N MET A 1 -17.06 -20.61 18.27
CA MET A 1 -17.61 -20.47 16.89
C MET A 1 -17.76 -21.82 16.20
N HIS A 2 -16.71 -22.60 15.95
CA HIS A 2 -16.78 -23.89 15.21
C HIS A 2 -17.82 -24.87 15.76
N THR A 3 -17.85 -25.11 17.09
CA THR A 3 -18.85 -25.98 17.72
C THR A 3 -20.28 -25.52 17.48
N PHE A 4 -20.52 -24.21 17.50
CA PHE A 4 -21.83 -23.63 17.20
C PHE A 4 -22.24 -23.92 15.74
N VAL A 5 -21.33 -23.76 14.79
CA VAL A 5 -21.59 -24.05 13.36
C VAL A 5 -21.95 -25.54 13.18
N GLU A 6 -21.19 -26.45 13.78
CA GLU A 6 -21.45 -27.90 13.70
C GLU A 6 -22.79 -28.28 14.34
N GLN A 7 -23.10 -27.75 15.51
CA GLN A 7 -24.38 -27.96 16.17
C GLN A 7 -25.55 -27.43 15.34
N THR A 8 -25.42 -26.22 14.79
CA THR A 8 -26.45 -25.61 13.94
C THR A 8 -26.64 -26.42 12.65
N LEU A 9 -25.56 -26.85 12.01
CA LEU A 9 -25.62 -27.70 10.82
C LEU A 9 -26.27 -29.05 11.14
N THR A 10 -25.87 -29.68 12.23
CA THR A 10 -26.47 -30.96 12.67
C THR A 10 -27.97 -30.83 12.96
N ALA A 11 -28.39 -29.73 13.58
CA ALA A 11 -29.80 -29.45 13.82
C ALA A 11 -30.61 -29.29 12.53
N ARG A 12 -29.98 -28.79 11.43
CA ARG A 12 -30.62 -28.57 10.15
C ARG A 12 -30.68 -29.81 9.24
N ILE A 13 -29.61 -30.60 9.19
CA ILE A 13 -29.44 -31.70 8.24
C ILE A 13 -29.24 -33.07 8.92
N GLY A 14 -29.35 -33.16 10.25
CA GLY A 14 -29.27 -34.41 11.02
C GLY A 14 -27.88 -35.03 11.00
N ASP A 15 -27.82 -36.37 10.93
CA ASP A 15 -26.56 -37.11 11.02
C ASP A 15 -25.53 -36.81 9.92
N ALA A 16 -25.96 -36.30 8.77
CA ALA A 16 -25.04 -35.82 7.74
C ALA A 16 -24.16 -34.68 8.26
N GLY A 17 -24.71 -33.80 9.10
CA GLY A 17 -23.95 -32.70 9.71
C GLY A 17 -22.86 -33.18 10.67
N LYS A 18 -23.09 -34.31 11.40
CA LYS A 18 -22.10 -34.93 12.29
C LYS A 18 -20.90 -35.52 11.53
N ARG A 19 -21.05 -35.85 10.25
CA ARG A 19 -19.98 -36.44 9.42
C ARG A 19 -19.01 -35.41 8.85
N LEU A 20 -19.39 -34.15 8.86
CA LEU A 20 -18.58 -33.07 8.24
C LEU A 20 -17.18 -32.95 8.88
N HIS A 21 -17.03 -33.31 10.18
CA HIS A 21 -15.73 -33.24 10.88
C HIS A 21 -14.84 -34.47 10.67
N THR A 22 -15.31 -35.49 9.96
CA THR A 22 -14.56 -36.73 9.76
C THR A 22 -13.27 -36.48 9.00
N GLY A 23 -12.13 -36.90 9.52
CA GLY A 23 -10.80 -36.74 8.92
C GLY A 23 -10.25 -35.33 8.94
N ARG A 24 -10.85 -34.38 9.65
CA ARG A 24 -10.47 -32.99 9.75
C ARG A 24 -10.07 -32.61 11.17
N SER A 25 -9.09 -31.76 11.31
CA SER A 25 -8.74 -31.07 12.56
C SER A 25 -9.16 -29.60 12.53
N ARG A 26 -9.22 -28.96 13.69
CA ARG A 26 -9.31 -27.50 13.75
C ARG A 26 -8.04 -26.82 13.20
N ASN A 27 -6.89 -27.48 13.28
CA ASN A 27 -5.61 -26.92 12.87
C ASN A 27 -5.57 -26.70 11.35
N ASP A 28 -5.86 -27.73 10.53
CA ASP A 28 -5.89 -27.60 9.08
C ASP A 28 -7.07 -26.76 8.58
N GLN A 29 -8.22 -26.84 9.28
CA GLN A 29 -9.37 -26.00 8.98
C GLN A 29 -9.05 -24.52 9.16
N VAL A 30 -8.47 -24.10 10.29
CA VAL A 30 -8.16 -22.69 10.56
C VAL A 30 -7.09 -22.17 9.60
N ALA A 31 -6.07 -22.99 9.29
CA ALA A 31 -5.07 -22.62 8.29
C ALA A 31 -5.70 -22.37 6.89
N LEU A 32 -6.72 -23.17 6.52
CA LEU A 32 -7.48 -22.95 5.31
C LEU A 32 -8.36 -21.70 5.38
N ASP A 33 -9.12 -21.54 6.46
CA ASP A 33 -10.08 -20.44 6.61
C ASP A 33 -9.39 -19.08 6.49
N ILE A 34 -8.20 -18.94 7.11
CA ILE A 34 -7.41 -17.70 6.99
C ILE A 34 -6.95 -17.49 5.55
N ARG A 35 -6.41 -18.53 4.88
CA ARG A 35 -5.95 -18.41 3.48
C ARG A 35 -7.08 -17.94 2.55
N LEU A 36 -8.25 -18.57 2.64
CA LEU A 36 -9.41 -18.20 1.80
C LEU A 36 -9.85 -16.75 2.07
N THR A 37 -9.93 -16.37 3.34
CA THR A 37 -10.31 -15.01 3.73
C THR A 37 -9.31 -13.97 3.23
N LEU A 38 -8.01 -14.21 3.43
CA LEU A 38 -6.97 -13.28 3.01
C LEU A 38 -6.82 -13.19 1.48
N ARG A 39 -7.09 -14.28 0.76
CA ARG A 39 -7.19 -14.28 -0.70
C ARG A 39 -8.24 -13.29 -1.18
N ASP A 40 -9.45 -13.37 -0.62
CA ASP A 40 -10.56 -12.49 -1.01
C ASP A 40 -10.26 -11.03 -0.65
N TYR A 41 -9.68 -10.78 0.51
CA TYR A 41 -9.22 -9.45 0.89
C TYR A 41 -8.09 -8.93 -0.01
N SER A 42 -7.13 -9.79 -0.38
CA SER A 42 -6.05 -9.39 -1.30
C SER A 42 -6.61 -8.92 -2.65
N HIS A 43 -7.56 -9.66 -3.23
CA HIS A 43 -8.22 -9.25 -4.48
C HIS A 43 -8.98 -7.93 -4.31
N THR A 44 -9.65 -7.73 -3.19
CA THR A 44 -10.36 -6.50 -2.88
C THR A 44 -9.39 -5.31 -2.80
N LEU A 45 -8.27 -5.47 -2.09
CA LEU A 45 -7.23 -4.43 -1.97
C LEU A 45 -6.59 -4.11 -3.33
N GLN A 46 -6.31 -5.14 -4.15
CA GLN A 46 -5.82 -4.96 -5.53
C GLN A 46 -6.78 -4.09 -6.35
N ALA A 47 -8.08 -4.35 -6.25
CA ALA A 47 -9.08 -3.55 -6.95
C ALA A 47 -9.05 -2.08 -6.51
N TYR A 48 -8.95 -1.79 -5.21
CA TYR A 48 -8.83 -0.41 -4.71
C TYR A 48 -7.51 0.27 -5.12
N ILE A 49 -6.40 -0.46 -5.17
CA ILE A 49 -5.12 0.07 -5.68
C ILE A 49 -5.26 0.45 -7.16
N VAL A 50 -5.92 -0.38 -7.96
CA VAL A 50 -6.18 -0.09 -9.39
C VAL A 50 -7.03 1.17 -9.55
N GLU A 51 -8.08 1.35 -8.73
CA GLU A 51 -8.90 2.57 -8.78
C GLU A 51 -8.10 3.82 -8.39
N LEU A 52 -7.25 3.74 -7.38
CA LEU A 52 -6.35 4.84 -7.02
C LEU A 52 -5.39 5.18 -8.18
N ILE A 53 -4.79 4.18 -8.82
CA ILE A 53 -3.92 4.38 -9.98
C ILE A 53 -4.68 5.09 -11.11
N LYS A 54 -5.92 4.69 -11.41
CA LYS A 54 -6.75 5.35 -12.44
C LYS A 54 -6.99 6.82 -12.13
N VAL A 55 -7.31 7.15 -10.87
CA VAL A 55 -7.49 8.54 -10.44
C VAL A 55 -6.20 9.33 -10.58
N ILE A 56 -5.06 8.79 -10.15
CA ILE A 56 -3.76 9.44 -10.30
C ILE A 56 -3.43 9.68 -11.78
N CYS A 57 -3.62 8.69 -12.65
CA CYS A 57 -3.38 8.83 -14.10
C CYS A 57 -4.28 9.90 -14.73
N ARG A 58 -5.55 9.95 -14.35
CA ARG A 58 -6.47 10.99 -14.83
C ARG A 58 -6.02 12.37 -14.37
N LYS A 59 -5.74 12.55 -13.08
CA LYS A 59 -5.21 13.82 -12.54
C LYS A 59 -3.88 14.22 -13.18
N ALA A 60 -3.00 13.26 -13.45
CA ALA A 60 -1.75 13.52 -14.15
C ALA A 60 -1.99 14.03 -15.59
N SER A 61 -2.92 13.44 -16.33
CA SER A 61 -3.27 13.85 -17.69
C SER A 61 -3.88 15.24 -17.76
N GLU A 62 -4.65 15.64 -16.75
CA GLU A 62 -5.22 16.98 -16.60
C GLU A 62 -4.13 18.06 -16.32
N ASN A 63 -2.94 17.64 -15.88
CA ASN A 63 -1.88 18.51 -15.37
C ASN A 63 -0.53 18.35 -16.11
N THR A 64 -0.55 17.93 -17.37
CA THR A 64 0.65 17.75 -18.20
C THR A 64 1.41 19.05 -18.49
N THR A 65 0.74 20.20 -18.41
CA THR A 65 1.32 21.54 -18.65
C THR A 65 1.44 22.37 -17.36
N ALA A 66 1.03 21.85 -16.21
CA ALA A 66 1.13 22.53 -14.92
C ALA A 66 2.57 22.46 -14.40
N VAL A 67 3.39 23.45 -14.77
CA VAL A 67 4.81 23.52 -14.38
C VAL A 67 4.95 23.89 -12.91
N MET A 68 5.73 23.10 -12.17
CA MET A 68 6.07 23.32 -10.77
C MET A 68 7.57 23.10 -10.53
N PRO A 69 8.15 23.61 -9.41
CA PRO A 69 9.50 23.22 -9.05
C PRO A 69 9.51 21.76 -8.58
N GLY A 70 10.45 20.97 -9.07
CA GLY A 70 10.83 19.70 -8.46
C GLY A 70 11.77 19.96 -7.29
N TYR A 71 11.75 19.07 -6.30
CA TYR A 71 12.50 19.24 -5.05
C TYR A 71 13.46 18.08 -4.81
N THR A 72 14.67 18.43 -4.36
CA THR A 72 15.59 17.53 -3.68
C THR A 72 16.02 18.20 -2.38
N HIS A 73 16.13 17.47 -1.28
CA HIS A 73 16.44 18.05 0.05
C HIS A 73 15.47 19.18 0.48
N LEU A 74 14.22 19.15 0.01
CA LEU A 74 13.24 20.23 0.14
C LEU A 74 13.70 21.57 -0.45
N GLN A 75 14.75 21.56 -1.27
CA GLN A 75 15.21 22.72 -2.06
C GLN A 75 14.70 22.59 -3.49
N ARG A 76 14.37 23.73 -4.10
CA ARG A 76 13.97 23.78 -5.51
C ARG A 76 15.15 23.33 -6.38
N ALA A 77 14.92 22.34 -7.24
CA ALA A 77 15.96 21.76 -8.08
C ALA A 77 15.74 22.13 -9.55
N GLN A 78 14.86 21.41 -10.21
CA GLN A 78 14.55 21.60 -11.64
C GLN A 78 13.04 21.73 -11.86
N PRO A 79 12.59 22.42 -12.93
CA PRO A 79 11.17 22.45 -13.26
C PRO A 79 10.70 21.07 -13.70
N ILE A 80 9.54 20.68 -13.18
CA ILE A 80 8.80 19.47 -13.59
C ILE A 80 7.36 19.84 -13.87
N THR A 81 6.55 18.90 -14.36
CA THR A 81 5.10 19.09 -14.37
C THR A 81 4.45 18.38 -13.17
N PHE A 82 3.33 18.89 -12.72
CA PHE A 82 2.56 18.25 -11.64
C PHE A 82 2.09 16.84 -12.06
N GLY A 83 1.73 16.67 -13.34
CA GLY A 83 1.44 15.36 -13.90
C GLY A 83 2.61 14.38 -13.78
N HIS A 84 3.85 14.82 -14.04
CA HIS A 84 5.04 13.99 -13.87
C HIS A 84 5.25 13.58 -12.41
N ALA A 85 5.04 14.49 -11.45
CA ALA A 85 5.13 14.19 -10.03
C ALA A 85 4.10 13.14 -9.59
N LEU A 86 2.86 13.26 -10.06
CA LEU A 86 1.79 12.28 -9.76
C LEU A 86 2.11 10.90 -10.35
N MET A 87 2.66 10.81 -11.56
CA MET A 87 3.02 9.54 -12.19
C MET A 87 4.11 8.76 -11.45
N ALA A 88 4.93 9.41 -10.63
CA ALA A 88 5.87 8.71 -9.75
C ALA A 88 5.13 7.81 -8.74
N TYR A 89 4.02 8.29 -8.20
CA TYR A 89 3.17 7.52 -7.29
C TYR A 89 2.38 6.42 -8.00
N ALA A 90 1.90 6.65 -9.22
CA ALA A 90 1.33 5.58 -10.03
C ALA A 90 2.34 4.43 -10.26
N SER A 91 3.59 4.76 -10.52
CA SER A 91 4.67 3.76 -10.68
C SER A 91 4.98 2.99 -9.39
N MET A 92 4.87 3.64 -8.22
CA MET A 92 5.01 2.95 -6.92
C MET A 92 3.86 1.97 -6.70
N LEU A 93 2.62 2.40 -6.92
CA LEU A 93 1.42 1.58 -6.74
C LEU A 93 1.34 0.41 -7.73
N LEU A 94 1.85 0.54 -8.95
CA LEU A 94 1.98 -0.58 -9.89
C LEU A 94 2.90 -1.68 -9.33
N ARG A 95 4.01 -1.31 -8.71
CA ARG A 95 4.88 -2.28 -8.03
C ARG A 95 4.22 -2.88 -6.79
N ASP A 96 3.36 -2.12 -6.11
CA ASP A 96 2.59 -2.66 -4.99
C ASP A 96 1.57 -3.69 -5.49
N LEU A 97 0.83 -3.39 -6.56
CA LEU A 97 -0.10 -4.32 -7.18
C LEU A 97 0.57 -5.67 -7.49
N GLN A 98 1.76 -5.65 -8.11
CA GLN A 98 2.55 -6.86 -8.38
C GLN A 98 2.91 -7.63 -7.10
N ARG A 99 3.25 -6.94 -6.00
CA ARG A 99 3.51 -7.60 -4.70
C ARG A 99 2.29 -8.33 -4.16
N PHE A 100 1.10 -7.72 -4.30
CA PHE A 100 -0.15 -8.38 -3.90
C PHE A 100 -0.46 -9.58 -4.80
N GLU A 101 -0.26 -9.48 -6.11
CA GLU A 101 -0.41 -10.58 -7.07
C GLU A 101 0.53 -11.75 -6.69
N ASP A 102 1.81 -11.47 -6.45
CA ASP A 102 2.81 -12.46 -6.07
C ASP A 102 2.49 -13.14 -4.73
N ALA A 103 2.08 -12.37 -3.72
CA ALA A 103 1.68 -12.90 -2.42
C ALA A 103 0.44 -13.79 -2.53
N THR A 104 -0.56 -13.37 -3.32
CA THR A 104 -1.78 -14.14 -3.57
C THR A 104 -1.47 -15.45 -4.30
N ALA A 105 -0.61 -15.42 -5.33
CA ALA A 105 -0.21 -16.62 -6.06
C ALA A 105 0.47 -17.66 -5.15
N ARG A 106 1.32 -17.23 -4.21
CA ARG A 106 1.93 -18.15 -3.23
C ARG A 106 0.89 -18.66 -2.21
N MET A 107 -0.04 -17.81 -1.78
CA MET A 107 -1.14 -18.20 -0.90
C MET A 107 -2.01 -19.30 -1.52
N ASP A 108 -2.26 -19.24 -2.84
CA ASP A 108 -3.08 -20.18 -3.59
C ASP A 108 -2.31 -21.43 -4.07
N ALA A 109 -1.01 -21.50 -3.83
CA ALA A 109 -0.19 -22.61 -4.31
C ALA A 109 -0.56 -23.94 -3.64
N GLN A 110 -0.87 -23.93 -2.34
CA GLN A 110 -1.05 -25.16 -1.56
C GLN A 110 -2.22 -25.10 -0.59
N CYS A 111 -3.10 -26.12 -0.68
CA CYS A 111 -4.24 -26.31 0.21
C CYS A 111 -3.84 -27.07 1.47
N PRO A 112 -4.02 -26.52 2.68
CA PRO A 112 -3.68 -27.22 3.93
C PRO A 112 -4.70 -28.26 4.33
N LEU A 113 -5.94 -28.23 3.81
CA LEU A 113 -7.01 -29.11 4.26
C LEU A 113 -6.70 -30.59 3.93
N GLY A 114 -6.88 -31.44 4.91
CA GLY A 114 -6.49 -32.85 4.88
C GLY A 114 -5.14 -33.15 5.56
N SER A 115 -4.46 -32.10 6.06
CA SER A 115 -3.29 -32.26 6.93
C SER A 115 -3.64 -32.78 8.33
N GLY A 116 -4.92 -32.73 8.71
CA GLY A 116 -5.39 -33.11 10.03
C GLY A 116 -4.80 -32.21 11.13
N ALA A 117 -4.51 -32.81 12.29
CA ALA A 117 -3.85 -32.05 13.35
C ALA A 117 -2.39 -31.73 13.03
N LEU A 118 -1.67 -32.65 12.36
CA LEU A 118 -0.27 -32.54 11.95
C LEU A 118 0.22 -33.64 10.99
N ALA A 119 -0.40 -34.84 11.04
CA ALA A 119 0.09 -36.05 10.35
C ALA A 119 -0.92 -36.63 9.33
N GLY A 120 -1.87 -35.83 8.87
CA GLY A 120 -2.95 -36.29 7.99
C GLY A 120 -3.99 -37.13 8.75
N THR A 121 -4.59 -38.11 8.05
CA THR A 121 -5.63 -38.96 8.56
C THR A 121 -5.55 -40.35 7.92
N THR A 122 -6.08 -41.39 8.60
CA THR A 122 -6.21 -42.73 8.05
C THR A 122 -7.40 -42.91 7.11
N TYR A 123 -8.27 -41.91 7.01
CA TYR A 123 -9.37 -41.91 6.07
C TYR A 123 -8.88 -41.64 4.63
N PRO A 124 -9.44 -42.29 3.63
CA PRO A 124 -9.07 -42.12 2.24
C PRO A 124 -9.64 -40.80 1.68
N LEU A 125 -9.13 -39.66 2.14
CA LEU A 125 -9.54 -38.35 1.65
C LEU A 125 -8.91 -38.04 0.29
N ASP A 126 -9.72 -37.53 -0.64
CA ASP A 126 -9.22 -36.98 -1.90
C ASP A 126 -8.80 -35.52 -1.70
N ARG A 127 -7.54 -35.34 -1.31
CA ARG A 127 -6.96 -34.03 -1.07
C ARG A 127 -6.81 -33.20 -2.35
N GLN A 128 -6.59 -33.89 -3.50
CA GLN A 128 -6.47 -33.22 -4.80
C GLN A 128 -7.81 -32.60 -5.20
N PHE A 129 -8.90 -33.40 -5.14
CA PHE A 129 -10.26 -32.92 -5.39
C PHE A 129 -10.60 -31.71 -4.50
N THR A 130 -10.25 -31.79 -3.21
CA THR A 130 -10.51 -30.69 -2.25
C THR A 130 -9.76 -29.42 -2.63
N ALA A 131 -8.47 -29.54 -2.97
CA ALA A 131 -7.65 -28.39 -3.38
C ALA A 131 -8.22 -27.72 -4.64
N GLU A 132 -8.56 -28.51 -5.67
CA GLU A 132 -9.16 -28.02 -6.92
C GLU A 132 -10.48 -27.28 -6.68
N LYS A 133 -11.37 -27.88 -5.84
CA LYS A 133 -12.68 -27.27 -5.52
C LYS A 133 -12.56 -25.95 -4.76
N LEU A 134 -11.50 -25.76 -4.00
CA LEU A 134 -11.22 -24.56 -3.24
C LEU A 134 -10.32 -23.56 -4.00
N GLY A 135 -9.94 -23.87 -5.24
CA GLY A 135 -9.15 -22.98 -6.09
C GLY A 135 -7.67 -22.93 -5.77
N PHE A 136 -7.13 -23.99 -5.13
CA PHE A 136 -5.69 -24.13 -4.91
C PHE A 136 -5.04 -24.95 -6.02
N ALA A 137 -3.76 -24.69 -6.28
CA ALA A 137 -3.01 -25.41 -7.33
C ALA A 137 -2.76 -26.88 -6.95
N ALA A 138 -2.52 -27.20 -5.68
CA ALA A 138 -2.27 -28.55 -5.17
C ALA A 138 -2.56 -28.64 -3.66
N PRO A 139 -2.71 -29.86 -3.10
CA PRO A 139 -2.63 -30.05 -1.66
C PRO A 139 -1.20 -29.77 -1.15
N CYS A 140 -1.05 -29.32 0.11
CA CYS A 140 0.28 -29.10 0.68
C CYS A 140 1.10 -30.43 0.72
N ALA A 141 2.37 -30.33 0.38
CA ALA A 141 3.26 -31.49 0.27
C ALA A 141 3.58 -32.13 1.63
N ASN A 142 3.63 -31.34 2.70
CA ASN A 142 3.92 -31.76 4.05
C ASN A 142 2.80 -31.32 5.00
N SER A 143 2.22 -32.26 5.75
CA SER A 143 1.09 -31.98 6.63
C SER A 143 1.47 -31.19 7.90
N LEU A 144 2.70 -31.32 8.39
CA LEU A 144 3.21 -30.51 9.50
C LEU A 144 3.32 -29.02 9.08
N ASP A 145 3.88 -28.79 7.91
CA ASP A 145 3.99 -27.45 7.31
C ASP A 145 2.60 -26.87 7.01
N GLY A 146 1.71 -27.66 6.43
CA GLY A 146 0.36 -27.21 6.05
C GLY A 146 -0.47 -26.64 7.21
N VAL A 147 -0.28 -27.10 8.45
CA VAL A 147 -0.96 -26.54 9.64
C VAL A 147 -0.16 -25.45 10.33
N SER A 148 1.15 -25.41 10.12
CA SER A 148 2.09 -24.51 10.79
C SER A 148 2.34 -23.20 10.02
N ASP A 149 2.23 -23.24 8.69
CA ASP A 149 2.57 -22.12 7.83
C ASP A 149 1.69 -20.88 8.08
N ARG A 150 2.35 -19.74 8.23
CA ARG A 150 1.78 -18.39 8.27
C ARG A 150 2.57 -17.41 7.40
N ASP A 151 3.44 -17.91 6.53
CA ASP A 151 4.21 -17.06 5.61
C ASP A 151 3.29 -16.21 4.75
N PHE A 152 2.17 -16.74 4.31
CA PHE A 152 1.18 -16.01 3.53
C PHE A 152 0.57 -14.80 4.28
N CYS A 153 0.44 -14.88 5.62
CA CYS A 153 0.02 -13.73 6.44
C CYS A 153 1.13 -12.66 6.46
N ILE A 154 2.37 -13.09 6.66
CA ILE A 154 3.55 -12.20 6.73
C ILE A 154 3.81 -11.54 5.37
N GLU A 155 3.73 -12.30 4.28
CA GLU A 155 3.90 -11.77 2.92
C GLU A 155 2.84 -10.74 2.57
N LEU A 156 1.57 -11.02 2.88
CA LEU A 156 0.49 -10.06 2.65
C LEU A 156 0.66 -8.81 3.54
N ALA A 157 0.97 -8.98 4.83
CA ALA A 157 1.23 -7.85 5.74
C ALA A 157 2.43 -7.01 5.28
N ASN A 158 3.46 -7.64 4.69
CA ASN A 158 4.60 -6.94 4.10
C ASN A 158 4.20 -6.14 2.85
N ALA A 159 3.39 -6.72 1.96
CA ALA A 159 2.85 -6.00 0.80
C ALA A 159 2.01 -4.79 1.24
N ILE A 160 1.13 -4.97 2.24
CA ILE A 160 0.34 -3.92 2.86
C ILE A 160 1.26 -2.83 3.45
N SER A 161 2.30 -3.20 4.18
CA SER A 161 3.25 -2.27 4.81
C SER A 161 3.98 -1.41 3.79
N ILE A 162 4.42 -1.99 2.66
CA ILE A 162 5.08 -1.24 1.60
C ILE A 162 4.09 -0.29 0.90
N CYS A 163 2.87 -0.73 0.64
CA CYS A 163 1.82 0.11 0.08
C CYS A 163 1.50 1.29 1.01
N MET A 164 1.34 1.06 2.31
CA MET A 164 1.12 2.11 3.30
C MET A 164 2.30 3.09 3.37
N MET A 165 3.54 2.63 3.20
CA MET A 165 4.72 3.51 3.10
C MET A 165 4.60 4.45 1.89
N HIS A 166 4.17 3.94 0.73
CA HIS A 166 3.95 4.79 -0.45
C HIS A 166 2.79 5.77 -0.25
N LEU A 167 1.69 5.34 0.37
CA LEU A 167 0.58 6.24 0.73
C LEU A 167 0.99 7.30 1.74
N SER A 168 1.85 6.97 2.71
CA SER A 168 2.42 7.92 3.67
C SER A 168 3.26 8.98 2.97
N ARG A 169 4.10 8.60 2.02
CA ARG A 169 4.89 9.55 1.21
C ARG A 169 4.02 10.46 0.36
N LEU A 170 3.02 9.90 -0.30
CA LEU A 170 2.04 10.70 -1.06
C LEU A 170 1.29 11.67 -0.15
N SER A 171 0.91 11.22 1.04
CA SER A 171 0.25 12.05 2.04
C SER A 171 1.11 13.23 2.48
N GLU A 172 2.41 13.02 2.70
CA GLU A 172 3.35 14.10 3.03
C GLU A 172 3.46 15.14 1.92
N GLU A 173 3.57 14.70 0.65
CA GLU A 173 3.57 15.62 -0.50
C GLU A 173 2.27 16.44 -0.58
N ILE A 174 1.11 15.82 -0.36
CA ILE A 174 -0.18 16.51 -0.35
C ILE A 174 -0.24 17.55 0.78
N ILE A 175 0.24 17.20 1.98
CA ILE A 175 0.34 18.13 3.11
C ILE A 175 1.20 19.35 2.75
N LEU A 176 2.38 19.12 2.17
CA LEU A 176 3.24 20.20 1.70
C LEU A 176 2.54 21.03 0.62
N TRP A 177 1.98 20.39 -0.41
CA TRP A 177 1.36 21.10 -1.53
C TRP A 177 0.13 21.92 -1.14
N CYS A 178 -0.64 21.50 -0.12
CA CYS A 178 -1.80 22.28 0.35
C CYS A 178 -1.46 23.30 1.44
N SER A 179 -0.24 23.32 1.98
CA SER A 179 0.20 24.31 2.97
C SER A 179 0.16 25.74 2.41
N TRP A 180 0.11 26.73 3.30
CA TRP A 180 0.11 28.15 2.92
C TRP A 180 1.37 28.55 2.16
N GLU A 181 2.51 27.95 2.50
CA GLU A 181 3.82 28.24 1.91
C GLU A 181 3.92 27.77 0.46
N PHE A 182 3.35 26.60 0.15
CA PHE A 182 3.33 26.05 -1.21
C PHE A 182 2.08 26.48 -1.98
N LYS A 183 0.92 26.21 -1.46
CA LYS A 183 -0.39 26.50 -2.06
C LYS A 183 -0.49 26.04 -3.54
N PHE A 184 -0.05 24.82 -3.81
CA PHE A 184 -0.08 24.21 -5.13
C PHE A 184 -1.39 23.50 -5.43
N ILE A 185 -2.06 23.05 -4.36
CA ILE A 185 -3.36 22.36 -4.44
C ILE A 185 -4.31 22.89 -3.37
N GLU A 186 -5.57 22.56 -3.54
CA GLU A 186 -6.60 22.72 -2.52
C GLU A 186 -7.41 21.44 -2.42
N LEU A 187 -7.57 20.92 -1.19
CA LEU A 187 -8.40 19.77 -0.90
C LEU A 187 -9.86 20.19 -0.74
N ASP A 188 -10.78 19.29 -1.10
CA ASP A 188 -12.21 19.49 -0.88
C ASP A 188 -12.53 19.52 0.62
N ASP A 189 -13.56 20.29 1.00
CA ASP A 189 -13.98 20.43 2.39
C ASP A 189 -14.42 19.11 3.02
N ALA A 190 -14.90 18.15 2.24
CA ALA A 190 -15.26 16.82 2.71
C ALA A 190 -14.08 16.01 3.27
N PHE A 191 -12.83 16.38 2.92
CA PHE A 191 -11.61 15.70 3.33
C PHE A 191 -10.68 16.56 4.19
N THR A 192 -11.21 17.62 4.76
CA THR A 192 -10.47 18.55 5.61
C THR A 192 -11.27 18.91 6.83
N THR A 193 -10.62 19.30 7.92
CA THR A 193 -11.30 19.83 9.09
C THR A 193 -10.96 21.29 9.30
N GLY A 194 -11.96 22.05 9.79
CA GLY A 194 -11.74 23.43 10.24
C GLY A 194 -11.17 23.48 11.65
N SER A 195 -10.78 24.67 12.06
CA SER A 195 -10.43 24.95 13.46
C SER A 195 -11.65 25.47 14.23
N SER A 196 -11.82 25.04 15.46
CA SER A 196 -12.89 25.52 16.34
C SER A 196 -12.77 27.01 16.70
N ILE A 197 -11.58 27.60 16.56
CA ILE A 197 -11.28 28.99 16.94
C ILE A 197 -10.69 29.84 15.81
N MET A 198 -10.28 29.21 14.70
CA MET A 198 -9.69 29.89 13.54
C MET A 198 -10.48 29.58 12.28
N PRO A 199 -11.49 30.41 11.92
CA PRO A 199 -12.41 30.12 10.82
C PRO A 199 -11.78 29.94 9.45
N GLN A 200 -10.59 30.54 9.24
CA GLN A 200 -9.83 30.47 7.99
C GLN A 200 -8.95 29.21 7.86
N LYS A 201 -8.79 28.44 8.94
CA LYS A 201 -7.87 27.30 8.97
C LYS A 201 -8.55 26.04 8.43
N LYS A 202 -7.86 25.37 7.53
CA LYS A 202 -8.30 24.15 6.86
C LYS A 202 -7.16 23.12 6.96
N ASN A 203 -7.40 22.02 7.67
CA ASN A 203 -6.40 21.03 8.00
C ASN A 203 -6.50 19.81 7.07
N PRO A 204 -5.39 19.26 6.56
CA PRO A 204 -5.39 18.06 5.72
C PRO A 204 -5.39 16.76 6.58
N ASP A 205 -6.36 16.63 7.50
CA ASP A 205 -6.37 15.56 8.52
C ASP A 205 -6.36 14.16 7.95
N VAL A 206 -7.02 13.94 6.82
CA VAL A 206 -7.06 12.62 6.16
C VAL A 206 -5.65 12.15 5.84
N THR A 207 -4.82 13.01 5.27
CA THR A 207 -3.44 12.67 4.91
C THR A 207 -2.55 12.49 6.15
N GLU A 208 -2.77 13.30 7.19
CA GLU A 208 -2.06 13.13 8.47
C GLU A 208 -2.40 11.79 9.12
N LEU A 209 -3.68 11.38 9.09
CA LEU A 209 -4.13 10.11 9.63
C LEU A 209 -3.58 8.92 8.84
N ILE A 210 -3.53 9.00 7.50
CA ILE A 210 -2.92 7.95 6.66
C ILE A 210 -1.43 7.79 7.02
N ARG A 211 -0.71 8.91 7.14
CA ARG A 211 0.70 8.92 7.57
C ARG A 211 0.87 8.29 8.96
N GLY A 212 0.01 8.61 9.91
CA GLY A 212 0.02 8.04 11.26
C GLY A 212 -0.29 6.54 11.28
N LYS A 213 -1.31 6.11 10.53
CA LYS A 213 -1.73 4.70 10.45
C LYS A 213 -0.66 3.78 9.85
N THR A 214 0.26 4.31 9.07
CA THR A 214 1.39 3.53 8.51
C THR A 214 2.23 2.87 9.60
N GLY A 215 2.49 3.59 10.70
CA GLY A 215 3.22 3.04 11.86
C GLY A 215 2.48 1.88 12.55
N ARG A 216 1.14 1.94 12.60
CA ARG A 216 0.30 0.86 13.12
C ARG A 216 0.47 -0.42 12.29
N VAL A 217 0.38 -0.33 10.97
CA VAL A 217 0.55 -1.46 10.06
C VAL A 217 1.96 -2.08 10.14
N TYR A 218 2.99 -1.26 10.35
CA TYR A 218 4.34 -1.79 10.63
C TYR A 218 4.38 -2.59 11.94
N GLY A 219 3.62 -2.15 12.95
CA GLY A 219 3.43 -2.91 14.19
C GLY A 219 2.79 -4.27 13.93
N ASP A 220 1.77 -4.36 13.08
CA ASP A 220 1.08 -5.60 12.74
C ASP A 220 2.03 -6.60 12.05
N LEU A 221 2.80 -6.15 11.05
CA LEU A 221 3.82 -6.98 10.40
C LEU A 221 4.85 -7.49 11.42
N ASN A 222 5.33 -6.60 12.29
CA ASN A 222 6.29 -6.99 13.32
C ASN A 222 5.69 -8.00 14.31
N THR A 223 4.42 -7.85 14.66
CA THR A 223 3.70 -8.79 15.52
C THR A 223 3.69 -10.19 14.91
N LEU A 224 3.37 -10.32 13.62
CA LEU A 224 3.37 -11.61 12.90
C LEU A 224 4.77 -12.25 12.88
N LEU A 225 5.81 -11.46 12.59
CA LEU A 225 7.20 -11.95 12.58
C LEU A 225 7.65 -12.43 13.96
N VAL A 226 7.34 -11.67 15.01
CA VAL A 226 7.69 -12.01 16.39
C VAL A 226 6.89 -13.23 16.88
N MET A 227 5.61 -13.32 16.54
CA MET A 227 4.76 -14.45 16.88
C MET A 227 5.33 -15.77 16.34
N MET A 228 5.73 -15.80 15.06
CA MET A 228 6.24 -17.01 14.42
C MET A 228 7.66 -17.36 14.83
N LYS A 229 8.45 -16.40 15.31
CA LYS A 229 9.84 -16.62 15.70
C LYS A 229 9.95 -17.61 16.86
N GLY A 230 10.65 -18.72 16.62
CA GLY A 230 10.98 -19.70 17.66
C GLY A 230 9.86 -20.68 18.02
N LEU A 231 8.72 -20.69 17.30
CA LEU A 231 7.67 -21.66 17.50
C LEU A 231 8.10 -23.04 16.97
N PRO A 232 7.92 -24.13 17.77
CA PRO A 232 8.09 -25.46 17.26
C PRO A 232 6.89 -25.89 16.40
N LEU A 233 7.11 -26.87 15.53
CA LEU A 233 6.03 -27.54 14.80
C LEU A 233 5.10 -28.30 15.77
N ALA A 234 3.81 -28.47 15.46
CA ALA A 234 3.15 -27.99 14.24
C ALA A 234 2.27 -26.76 14.54
N TYR A 235 1.55 -26.76 15.66
CA TYR A 235 0.64 -25.70 16.07
C TYR A 235 0.80 -25.38 17.56
N ASN A 236 0.85 -24.10 17.86
CA ASN A 236 0.84 -23.56 19.22
C ASN A 236 -0.20 -22.44 19.32
N LYS A 237 -0.68 -22.17 20.53
CA LYS A 237 -1.71 -21.16 20.79
C LYS A 237 -1.28 -19.74 20.43
N ASP A 238 0.00 -19.46 20.42
CA ASP A 238 0.59 -18.19 19.94
C ASP A 238 0.06 -17.80 18.56
N MET A 239 -0.16 -18.79 17.69
CA MET A 239 -0.69 -18.58 16.33
C MET A 239 -2.14 -18.06 16.32
N GLN A 240 -2.82 -17.90 17.45
CA GLN A 240 -4.12 -17.24 17.51
C GLN A 240 -4.01 -15.71 17.35
N GLU A 241 -2.84 -15.16 17.67
CA GLU A 241 -2.55 -13.73 17.51
C GLU A 241 -2.38 -13.30 16.02
N ASP A 242 -2.30 -14.26 15.09
CA ASP A 242 -2.19 -13.97 13.65
C ASP A 242 -3.37 -13.15 13.14
N LYS A 243 -4.58 -13.44 13.62
CA LYS A 243 -5.83 -12.87 13.10
C LYS A 243 -5.98 -11.39 13.42
N GLU A 244 -5.68 -11.00 14.66
CA GLU A 244 -5.81 -9.60 15.07
C GLU A 244 -4.88 -8.71 14.26
N ALA A 245 -3.61 -9.09 14.14
CA ALA A 245 -2.62 -8.33 13.41
C ALA A 245 -2.92 -8.24 11.90
N ILE A 246 -3.21 -9.38 11.24
CA ILE A 246 -3.40 -9.35 9.79
C ILE A 246 -4.71 -8.66 9.38
N PHE A 247 -5.80 -8.86 10.13
CA PHE A 247 -7.07 -8.21 9.83
C PHE A 247 -7.00 -6.70 10.10
N ASP A 248 -6.32 -6.27 11.15
CA ASP A 248 -6.08 -4.86 11.40
C ASP A 248 -5.29 -4.18 10.28
N ALA A 249 -4.24 -4.84 9.79
CA ALA A 249 -3.47 -4.35 8.64
C ALA A 249 -4.33 -4.22 7.37
N VAL A 250 -5.16 -5.24 7.07
CA VAL A 250 -6.09 -5.25 5.92
C VAL A 250 -7.10 -4.13 6.03
N ASP A 251 -7.82 -4.03 7.16
CA ASP A 251 -8.87 -3.03 7.39
C ASP A 251 -8.27 -1.61 7.33
N THR A 252 -7.07 -1.43 7.86
CA THR A 252 -6.38 -0.14 7.85
C THR A 252 -6.01 0.29 6.43
N LEU A 253 -5.44 -0.59 5.60
CA LEU A 253 -5.14 -0.26 4.21
C LEU A 253 -6.41 -0.01 3.40
N GLU A 254 -7.44 -0.85 3.57
CA GLU A 254 -8.72 -0.68 2.88
C GLU A 254 -9.34 0.69 3.17
N LEU A 255 -9.39 1.07 4.45
CA LEU A 255 -9.89 2.38 4.86
C LEU A 255 -9.08 3.52 4.23
N CYS A 256 -7.75 3.41 4.22
CA CYS A 256 -6.87 4.42 3.63
C CYS A 256 -7.09 4.56 2.11
N LEU A 257 -7.20 3.46 1.37
CA LEU A 257 -7.44 3.47 -0.07
C LEU A 257 -8.82 4.04 -0.41
N LYS A 258 -9.86 3.63 0.33
CA LYS A 258 -11.23 4.16 0.16
C LYS A 258 -11.34 5.66 0.43
N THR A 259 -10.43 6.21 1.23
CA THR A 259 -10.48 7.63 1.61
C THR A 259 -9.57 8.49 0.72
N ILE A 260 -8.35 8.04 0.43
CA ILE A 260 -7.40 8.82 -0.39
C ILE A 260 -7.85 8.94 -1.85
N THR A 261 -8.51 7.91 -2.39
CA THR A 261 -8.95 7.90 -3.79
C THR A 261 -9.93 9.03 -4.11
N PRO A 262 -11.07 9.18 -3.43
CA PRO A 262 -11.98 10.31 -3.69
C PRO A 262 -11.39 11.65 -3.27
N MET A 263 -10.51 11.70 -2.27
CA MET A 263 -9.81 12.94 -1.89
C MET A 263 -8.93 13.45 -3.03
N LEU A 264 -8.15 12.58 -3.69
CA LEU A 264 -7.36 12.94 -4.87
C LEU A 264 -8.26 13.26 -6.07
N ASP A 265 -9.38 12.58 -6.22
CA ASP A 265 -10.32 12.80 -7.31
C ASP A 265 -10.90 14.23 -7.29
N THR A 266 -11.25 14.73 -6.11
CA THR A 266 -11.83 16.06 -5.90
C THR A 266 -10.81 17.17 -5.72
N MET A 267 -9.52 16.82 -5.57
CA MET A 267 -8.42 17.77 -5.37
C MET A 267 -8.34 18.78 -6.53
N LYS A 268 -8.28 20.06 -6.17
CA LYS A 268 -8.09 21.18 -7.12
C LYS A 268 -6.60 21.50 -7.24
N THR A 269 -6.12 21.67 -8.46
CA THR A 269 -4.76 22.13 -8.73
C THR A 269 -4.73 23.64 -8.94
N LEU A 270 -3.63 24.29 -8.54
CA LEU A 270 -3.42 25.72 -8.63
C LEU A 270 -2.18 26.04 -9.50
N PRO A 271 -2.25 25.85 -10.84
CA PRO A 271 -1.09 25.93 -11.73
C PRO A 271 -0.40 27.29 -11.71
N ALA A 272 -1.14 28.37 -11.48
CA ALA A 272 -0.57 29.72 -11.39
C ALA A 272 0.41 29.86 -10.20
N ASN A 273 0.10 29.24 -9.06
CA ASN A 273 0.99 29.23 -7.89
C ASN A 273 2.22 28.35 -8.14
N MET A 274 2.02 27.17 -8.73
CA MET A 274 3.11 26.27 -9.14
C MET A 274 4.09 26.98 -10.08
N ARG A 275 3.59 27.63 -11.14
CA ARG A 275 4.41 28.37 -12.08
C ARG A 275 5.16 29.54 -11.44
N ARG A 276 4.50 30.29 -10.55
CA ARG A 276 5.13 31.40 -9.81
C ARG A 276 6.26 30.89 -8.92
N ALA A 277 6.10 29.73 -8.27
CA ALA A 277 7.15 29.09 -7.49
C ALA A 277 8.31 28.60 -8.37
N ALA A 278 8.02 28.04 -9.54
CA ALA A 278 9.02 27.59 -10.51
C ALA A 278 9.81 28.73 -11.16
N ALA A 279 9.24 29.94 -11.23
CA ALA A 279 9.93 31.13 -11.77
C ALA A 279 10.97 31.73 -10.80
N LYS A 280 11.07 31.23 -9.56
CA LYS A 280 11.98 31.75 -8.53
C LYS A 280 13.17 30.80 -8.32
N GLY A 281 14.34 31.40 -7.98
CA GLY A 281 15.51 30.66 -7.52
C GLY A 281 16.36 30.06 -8.63
N PHE A 282 16.27 30.58 -9.86
CA PHE A 282 17.13 30.19 -11.00
C PHE A 282 17.14 28.67 -11.26
N ILE A 283 16.01 28.00 -11.12
CA ILE A 283 15.92 26.52 -11.25
C ILE A 283 16.22 26.03 -12.67
N ASN A 284 16.30 26.94 -13.65
CA ASN A 284 16.72 26.70 -15.03
C ASN A 284 18.22 26.98 -15.28
N ALA A 285 19.01 27.25 -14.25
CA ALA A 285 20.45 27.50 -14.39
C ALA A 285 21.18 26.32 -15.05
N THR A 286 20.75 25.07 -14.76
CA THR A 286 21.30 23.90 -15.42
C THR A 286 21.08 23.90 -16.92
N ASP A 287 19.91 24.38 -17.40
CA ASP A 287 19.62 24.49 -18.84
C ASP A 287 20.56 25.48 -19.53
N CYS A 288 20.95 26.56 -18.82
CA CYS A 288 21.93 27.53 -19.31
C CYS A 288 23.31 26.88 -19.47
N ALA A 289 23.78 26.13 -18.46
CA ALA A 289 25.04 25.39 -18.52
C ALA A 289 25.03 24.36 -19.66
N ASP A 290 23.93 23.61 -19.81
CA ASP A 290 23.74 22.63 -20.88
C ASP A 290 23.74 23.28 -22.27
N TYR A 291 23.09 24.43 -22.40
CA TYR A 291 23.11 25.18 -23.64
C TYR A 291 24.55 25.60 -24.06
N LEU A 292 25.33 26.10 -23.10
CA LEU A 292 26.72 26.48 -23.36
C LEU A 292 27.57 25.25 -23.73
N THR A 293 27.33 24.12 -23.06
CA THR A 293 27.99 22.85 -23.35
C THR A 293 27.67 22.34 -24.75
N LYS A 294 26.42 22.44 -25.19
CA LYS A 294 25.99 22.11 -26.57
C LYS A 294 26.63 23.04 -27.62
N LYS A 295 27.08 24.22 -27.21
CA LYS A 295 27.83 25.17 -28.07
C LYS A 295 29.35 24.94 -28.08
N GLY A 296 29.81 23.87 -27.41
CA GLY A 296 31.23 23.45 -27.42
C GLY A 296 32.04 23.88 -26.19
N MET A 297 31.43 24.52 -25.20
CA MET A 297 32.10 24.83 -23.93
C MET A 297 32.22 23.56 -23.06
N PRO A 298 33.39 23.26 -22.46
CA PRO A 298 33.49 22.17 -21.48
C PRO A 298 32.48 22.36 -20.33
N PHE A 299 31.77 21.29 -19.91
CA PHE A 299 30.73 21.38 -18.90
C PHE A 299 31.17 22.09 -17.60
N ARG A 300 32.41 21.81 -17.14
CA ARG A 300 32.94 22.44 -15.91
C ARG A 300 33.08 23.96 -16.03
N ASP A 301 33.41 24.46 -17.22
CA ASP A 301 33.52 25.88 -17.47
C ASP A 301 32.14 26.53 -17.65
N ALA A 302 31.24 25.85 -18.35
CA ALA A 302 29.83 26.25 -18.48
C ALA A 302 29.14 26.32 -17.09
N TYR A 303 29.39 25.34 -16.22
CA TYR A 303 28.89 25.32 -14.85
C TYR A 303 29.41 26.52 -14.03
N LYS A 304 30.72 26.78 -14.06
CA LYS A 304 31.32 27.93 -13.36
C LYS A 304 30.75 29.25 -13.84
N LEU A 305 30.68 29.44 -15.17
CA LEU A 305 30.15 30.68 -15.76
C LEU A 305 28.69 30.90 -15.34
N THR A 306 27.85 29.86 -15.45
CA THR A 306 26.46 29.94 -15.03
C THR A 306 26.33 30.19 -13.51
N GLY A 307 27.22 29.63 -12.69
CA GLY A 307 27.28 29.91 -11.25
C GLY A 307 27.61 31.38 -10.94
N CYS A 308 28.54 31.97 -11.65
CA CYS A 308 28.84 33.42 -11.54
C CYS A 308 27.61 34.27 -11.93
N MET A 309 26.94 33.92 -13.05
CA MET A 309 25.72 34.63 -13.48
C MET A 309 24.62 34.57 -12.42
N VAL A 310 24.39 33.40 -11.79
CA VAL A 310 23.41 33.23 -10.72
C VAL A 310 23.78 34.07 -9.50
N SER A 311 25.07 34.13 -9.13
CA SER A 311 25.56 34.93 -8.01
C SER A 311 25.33 36.43 -8.27
N ASP A 312 25.71 36.92 -9.46
CA ASP A 312 25.56 38.33 -9.81
C ASP A 312 24.08 38.76 -9.86
N LEU A 313 23.22 37.91 -10.44
CA LEU A 313 21.76 38.15 -10.49
C LEU A 313 21.12 38.10 -9.10
N SER A 314 21.60 37.26 -8.20
CA SER A 314 21.12 37.19 -6.82
C SER A 314 21.40 38.46 -6.05
N LEU A 315 22.54 39.13 -6.30
CA LEU A 315 22.91 40.43 -5.69
C LEU A 315 22.05 41.58 -6.19
N ILE A 316 21.54 41.51 -7.43
CA ILE A 316 20.72 42.57 -8.04
C ILE A 316 19.27 42.51 -7.54
N HIS A 317 18.80 41.35 -7.10
CA HIS A 317 17.39 41.09 -6.75
C HIS A 317 17.15 40.86 -5.25
N ILE A 318 18.09 41.20 -4.37
CA ILE A 318 17.88 41.21 -2.92
C ILE A 318 17.11 42.44 -2.48
#